data_0fcca48bd8aae9792782d091dbb7c9d4
#
_entry.id   0fcca48bd8aae9792782d091dbb7c9d4
#
_cell.length_a   1.000
_cell.length_b   1.000
_cell.length_c   1.000
_cell.angle_alpha   90.00
_cell.angle_beta   90.00
_cell.angle_gamma   90.00
#
_symmetry.space_group_name_H-M   'P 1'
#
loop_
_entity.id
_entity.type
_entity.pdbx_description
1 polymer ?
#
loop_
_entity_poly.entity_id
_entity_poly.type
_entity_poly.pdbx_seq_one_letter_code
_entity_poly.pdbx_strand_id
1 'polypeptide(L)'
;MKNFKLILTAIVLAIFTITPAVAQQSSKELKKELKSKADKSIRKEAEAYEKAGWRSVAGSLPLAKQLEQAQMAAIEQDEEGLNRYYMGRGKGIGGNYRAAKAVAFNQAKVDLVAAVMSDVASTEVNDLTNEDLGEGDVLSTEDMSINSKVASSFPIKDIVTVVEIYRELSRGRYEVEITVKMEAADAKKRAKVFLNDKRKAALNKN
;
A
#
# COMPACT_ATOMS: atom_id res chain seq x y z
N MET A 1 56.00 27.14 -23.91
CA MET A 1 55.27 26.56 -22.76
C MET A 1 54.12 27.43 -22.24
N LYS A 2 53.90 28.64 -22.67
CA LYS A 2 52.77 29.50 -22.27
C LYS A 2 51.45 29.15 -22.95
N ASN A 3 51.44 28.60 -24.12
CA ASN A 3 50.23 28.29 -24.89
C ASN A 3 49.57 26.96 -24.53
N PHE A 4 50.31 26.06 -23.84
CA PHE A 4 49.76 24.77 -23.41
C PHE A 4 48.83 24.90 -22.16
N LYS A 5 49.13 25.90 -21.31
CA LYS A 5 48.26 26.17 -20.11
C LYS A 5 46.93 26.83 -20.46
N LEU A 6 46.85 27.56 -21.55
CA LEU A 6 45.62 28.24 -22.02
C LEU A 6 44.66 27.25 -22.69
N ILE A 7 45.16 26.18 -23.32
CA ILE A 7 44.32 25.15 -23.93
C ILE A 7 43.72 24.23 -22.85
N LEU A 8 44.44 23.96 -21.78
CA LEU A 8 43.95 23.10 -20.67
C LEU A 8 42.84 23.78 -19.85
N THR A 9 42.90 25.11 -19.70
CA THR A 9 41.84 25.89 -19.02
C THR A 9 40.56 26.01 -19.84
N ALA A 10 40.65 26.02 -21.18
CA ALA A 10 39.47 26.04 -22.02
C ALA A 10 38.70 24.74 -22.08
N ILE A 11 39.38 23.60 -21.91
CA ILE A 11 38.75 22.26 -21.89
C ILE A 11 38.02 22.00 -20.58
N VAL A 12 38.50 22.54 -19.46
CA VAL A 12 37.85 22.34 -18.13
C VAL A 12 36.56 23.18 -18.00
N LEU A 13 36.41 24.29 -18.72
CA LEU A 13 35.19 25.12 -18.69
C LEU A 13 34.06 24.60 -19.59
N ALA A 14 34.36 23.69 -20.53
CA ALA A 14 33.35 23.17 -21.47
C ALA A 14 32.58 21.94 -20.91
N ILE A 15 32.97 21.38 -19.75
CA ILE A 15 32.34 20.18 -19.18
C ILE A 15 31.18 20.50 -18.21
N PHE A 16 30.96 21.76 -17.85
CA PHE A 16 29.97 22.15 -16.84
C PHE A 16 28.64 22.68 -17.36
N THR A 17 28.34 22.52 -18.64
CA THR A 17 27.01 22.88 -19.20
C THR A 17 26.23 21.66 -19.68
N ILE A 18 26.18 20.59 -18.88
CA ILE A 18 25.17 19.55 -19.07
C ILE A 18 23.90 20.08 -18.39
N THR A 19 23.04 20.65 -19.18
CA THR A 19 21.77 21.27 -18.78
C THR A 19 20.85 20.26 -18.10
N PRO A 20 20.17 20.62 -17.00
CA PRO A 20 19.20 19.76 -16.31
C PRO A 20 17.96 19.41 -17.16
N ALA A 21 17.86 19.97 -18.37
CA ALA A 21 16.75 19.73 -19.30
C ALA A 21 16.71 18.29 -19.86
N VAL A 22 17.85 17.65 -20.06
CA VAL A 22 17.90 16.27 -20.61
C VAL A 22 17.41 15.25 -19.57
N ALA A 23 17.72 15.45 -18.29
CA ALA A 23 17.28 14.57 -17.22
C ALA A 23 15.75 14.63 -17.00
N GLN A 24 15.15 15.82 -17.19
CA GLN A 24 13.71 16.02 -17.03
C GLN A 24 12.88 15.43 -18.17
N GLN A 25 13.43 15.45 -19.40
CA GLN A 25 12.79 14.89 -20.58
C GLN A 25 12.79 13.35 -20.53
N SER A 26 13.90 12.72 -20.13
CA SER A 26 14.00 11.28 -19.94
C SER A 26 13.07 10.76 -18.83
N SER A 27 12.88 11.52 -17.75
CA SER A 27 11.97 11.11 -16.66
C SER A 27 10.50 11.14 -17.07
N LYS A 28 10.08 12.07 -17.94
CA LYS A 28 8.71 12.11 -18.47
C LYS A 28 8.43 10.99 -19.47
N GLU A 29 9.39 10.68 -20.33
CA GLU A 29 9.30 9.57 -21.27
C GLU A 29 9.28 8.22 -20.54
N LEU A 30 10.14 8.04 -19.54
CA LEU A 30 10.16 6.86 -18.71
C LEU A 30 8.85 6.67 -17.94
N LYS A 31 8.29 7.74 -17.37
CA LYS A 31 6.96 7.69 -16.72
C LYS A 31 5.85 7.32 -17.70
N LYS A 32 5.87 7.84 -18.93
CA LYS A 32 4.90 7.51 -19.97
C LYS A 32 5.03 6.04 -20.42
N GLU A 33 6.26 5.56 -20.57
CA GLU A 33 6.54 4.16 -20.92
C GLU A 33 6.12 3.19 -19.81
N LEU A 34 6.43 3.51 -18.54
CA LEU A 34 6.00 2.75 -17.38
C LEU A 34 4.46 2.69 -17.29
N LYS A 35 3.79 3.83 -17.52
CA LYS A 35 2.32 3.87 -17.54
C LYS A 35 1.73 3.01 -18.66
N SER A 36 2.29 3.05 -19.88
CA SER A 36 1.79 2.24 -20.99
C SER A 36 2.05 0.74 -20.79
N LYS A 37 3.17 0.37 -20.15
CA LYS A 37 3.46 -1.02 -19.78
C LYS A 37 2.54 -1.51 -18.66
N ALA A 38 2.25 -0.66 -17.67
CA ALA A 38 1.30 -0.94 -16.61
C ALA A 38 -0.11 -1.19 -17.18
N ASP A 39 -0.61 -0.34 -18.07
CA ASP A 39 -1.91 -0.52 -18.73
C ASP A 39 -2.02 -1.87 -19.46
N LYS A 40 -0.96 -2.30 -20.13
CA LYS A 40 -0.91 -3.61 -20.79
C LYS A 40 -0.94 -4.77 -19.79
N SER A 41 -0.19 -4.64 -18.69
CA SER A 41 -0.15 -5.65 -17.63
C SER A 41 -1.50 -5.80 -16.98
N ILE A 42 -2.16 -4.69 -16.62
CA ILE A 42 -3.48 -4.66 -16.02
C ILE A 42 -4.54 -5.35 -16.91
N ARG A 43 -4.52 -5.06 -18.21
CA ARG A 43 -5.45 -5.70 -19.15
C ARG A 43 -5.25 -7.21 -19.21
N LYS A 44 -3.99 -7.67 -19.27
CA LYS A 44 -3.68 -9.11 -19.24
C LYS A 44 -4.11 -9.76 -17.92
N GLU A 45 -3.92 -9.07 -16.82
CA GLU A 45 -4.35 -9.53 -15.50
C GLU A 45 -5.89 -9.64 -15.44
N ALA A 46 -6.62 -8.61 -15.90
CA ALA A 46 -8.07 -8.63 -16.00
C ALA A 46 -8.58 -9.79 -16.86
N GLU A 47 -7.99 -10.01 -18.04
CA GLU A 47 -8.31 -11.14 -18.91
C GLU A 47 -8.05 -12.49 -18.24
N ALA A 48 -6.98 -12.62 -17.46
CA ALA A 48 -6.67 -13.83 -16.72
C ALA A 48 -7.72 -14.11 -15.62
N TYR A 49 -8.15 -13.08 -14.90
CA TYR A 49 -9.26 -13.19 -13.94
C TYR A 49 -10.56 -13.60 -14.63
N GLU A 50 -10.93 -12.95 -15.75
CA GLU A 50 -12.15 -13.25 -16.49
C GLU A 50 -12.13 -14.69 -17.04
N LYS A 51 -11.00 -15.16 -17.57
CA LYS A 51 -10.81 -16.55 -18.00
C LYS A 51 -10.94 -17.55 -16.84
N ALA A 52 -10.55 -17.15 -15.62
CA ALA A 52 -10.73 -17.96 -14.42
C ALA A 52 -12.15 -17.86 -13.82
N GLY A 53 -13.09 -17.23 -14.54
CA GLY A 53 -14.52 -17.13 -14.18
C GLY A 53 -14.86 -15.98 -13.23
N TRP A 54 -13.90 -15.09 -12.94
CA TRP A 54 -14.16 -13.92 -12.12
C TRP A 54 -14.94 -12.85 -12.88
N ARG A 55 -15.82 -12.16 -12.19
CA ARG A 55 -16.69 -11.11 -12.73
C ARG A 55 -16.77 -9.92 -11.80
N SER A 56 -16.90 -8.73 -12.36
CA SER A 56 -17.23 -7.52 -11.61
C SER A 56 -18.68 -7.57 -11.15
N VAL A 57 -18.97 -6.94 -10.03
CA VAL A 57 -20.33 -6.80 -9.50
C VAL A 57 -21.15 -5.91 -10.43
N ALA A 58 -22.42 -6.23 -10.60
CA ALA A 58 -23.32 -5.42 -11.43
C ALA A 58 -23.36 -3.97 -10.90
N GLY A 59 -23.17 -3.00 -11.80
CA GLY A 59 -23.15 -1.58 -11.47
C GLY A 59 -21.79 -1.07 -10.96
N SER A 60 -20.78 -1.94 -10.77
CA SER A 60 -19.41 -1.51 -10.48
C SER A 60 -18.62 -1.23 -11.76
N LEU A 61 -17.41 -0.70 -11.61
CA LEU A 61 -16.49 -0.52 -12.74
C LEU A 61 -16.08 -1.87 -13.34
N PRO A 62 -15.77 -1.90 -14.66
CA PRO A 62 -15.16 -3.09 -15.29
C PRO A 62 -13.88 -3.50 -14.55
N LEU A 63 -13.58 -4.80 -14.52
CA LEU A 63 -12.46 -5.36 -13.77
C LEU A 63 -11.12 -4.66 -14.07
N ALA A 64 -10.80 -4.44 -15.35
CA ALA A 64 -9.58 -3.73 -15.73
C ALA A 64 -9.48 -2.33 -15.10
N LYS A 65 -10.61 -1.62 -14.95
CA LYS A 65 -10.64 -0.30 -14.32
C LYS A 65 -10.51 -0.36 -12.80
N GLN A 66 -11.07 -1.38 -12.16
CA GLN A 66 -10.88 -1.61 -10.73
C GLN A 66 -9.40 -1.93 -10.43
N LEU A 67 -8.76 -2.79 -11.21
CA LEU A 67 -7.34 -3.12 -11.07
C LEU A 67 -6.44 -1.90 -11.33
N GLU A 68 -6.76 -1.08 -12.33
CA GLU A 68 -6.06 0.18 -12.59
C GLU A 68 -6.12 1.13 -11.39
N GLN A 69 -7.32 1.31 -10.81
CA GLN A 69 -7.49 2.14 -9.61
C GLN A 69 -6.72 1.59 -8.40
N ALA A 70 -6.72 0.28 -8.20
CA ALA A 70 -5.96 -0.36 -7.13
C ALA A 70 -4.45 -0.17 -7.31
N GLN A 71 -3.94 -0.34 -8.53
CA GLN A 71 -2.53 -0.13 -8.82
C GLN A 71 -2.13 1.34 -8.66
N MET A 72 -2.95 2.28 -9.11
CA MET A 72 -2.70 3.71 -8.92
C MET A 72 -2.64 4.06 -7.43
N ALA A 73 -3.60 3.57 -6.64
CA ALA A 73 -3.60 3.79 -5.19
C ALA A 73 -2.37 3.19 -4.48
N ALA A 74 -1.87 2.05 -4.96
CA ALA A 74 -0.70 1.39 -4.39
C ALA A 74 0.62 2.15 -4.63
N ILE A 75 0.70 2.97 -5.69
CA ILE A 75 1.91 3.73 -6.05
C ILE A 75 1.79 5.24 -5.83
N GLU A 76 0.61 5.71 -5.40
CA GLU A 76 0.38 7.12 -5.11
C GLU A 76 1.13 7.53 -3.85
N GLN A 77 1.92 8.59 -3.97
CA GLN A 77 2.72 9.14 -2.88
C GLN A 77 2.15 10.49 -2.43
N ASP A 78 2.37 10.82 -1.17
CA ASP A 78 2.10 12.13 -0.60
C ASP A 78 3.21 13.14 -0.96
N GLU A 79 3.14 14.35 -0.39
CA GLU A 79 4.11 15.41 -0.62
C GLU A 79 5.51 15.08 -0.06
N GLU A 80 5.58 14.16 0.90
CA GLU A 80 6.81 13.70 1.54
C GLU A 80 7.43 12.49 0.81
N GLY A 81 6.77 11.97 -0.24
CA GLY A 81 7.22 10.80 -1.02
C GLY A 81 6.89 9.47 -0.36
N LEU A 82 6.06 9.46 0.68
CA LEU A 82 5.55 8.26 1.34
C LEU A 82 4.29 7.75 0.65
N ASN A 83 3.98 6.47 0.82
CA ASN A 83 2.75 5.90 0.29
C ASN A 83 1.52 6.59 0.88
N ARG A 84 0.68 7.12 0.00
CA ARG A 84 -0.54 7.84 0.39
C ARG A 84 -1.62 6.94 0.98
N TYR A 85 -1.64 5.66 0.58
CA TYR A 85 -2.65 4.71 1.04
C TYR A 85 -2.01 3.42 1.56
N TYR A 86 -2.61 2.88 2.61
CA TYR A 86 -2.48 1.47 2.94
C TYR A 86 -3.52 0.68 2.17
N MET A 87 -3.12 -0.50 1.73
CA MET A 87 -3.98 -1.43 1.00
C MET A 87 -4.17 -2.70 1.83
N GLY A 88 -5.34 -3.31 1.70
CA GLY A 88 -5.61 -4.62 2.27
C GLY A 88 -6.40 -5.47 1.28
N ARG A 89 -6.06 -6.75 1.16
CA ARG A 89 -6.71 -7.70 0.26
C ARG A 89 -7.28 -8.87 1.04
N GLY A 90 -8.47 -9.31 0.65
CA GLY A 90 -9.11 -10.47 1.26
C GLY A 90 -9.89 -11.30 0.28
N LYS A 91 -9.91 -12.61 0.52
CA LYS A 91 -10.73 -13.58 -0.21
C LYS A 91 -11.67 -14.28 0.75
N GLY A 92 -12.87 -14.56 0.29
CA GLY A 92 -13.87 -15.24 1.09
C GLY A 92 -14.71 -16.20 0.26
N ILE A 93 -15.02 -17.34 0.84
CA ILE A 93 -15.94 -18.31 0.25
C ILE A 93 -17.17 -18.42 1.15
N GLY A 94 -18.35 -18.49 0.54
CA GLY A 94 -19.61 -18.63 1.26
C GLY A 94 -20.68 -19.34 0.46
N GLY A 95 -21.73 -19.79 1.11
CA GLY A 95 -22.88 -20.42 0.48
C GLY A 95 -23.72 -19.46 -0.38
N ASN A 96 -23.47 -18.16 -0.29
CA ASN A 96 -24.03 -17.13 -1.16
C ASN A 96 -23.05 -15.96 -1.26
N TYR A 97 -23.27 -15.07 -2.22
CA TYR A 97 -22.43 -13.91 -2.46
C TYR A 97 -22.24 -13.02 -1.22
N ARG A 98 -23.32 -12.75 -0.46
CA ARG A 98 -23.27 -11.88 0.73
C ARG A 98 -22.36 -12.46 1.81
N ALA A 99 -22.47 -13.76 2.08
CA ALA A 99 -21.63 -14.45 3.06
C ALA A 99 -20.15 -14.44 2.62
N ALA A 100 -19.88 -14.77 1.35
CA ALA A 100 -18.52 -14.72 0.80
C ALA A 100 -17.92 -13.31 0.86
N LYS A 101 -18.70 -12.28 0.51
CA LYS A 101 -18.31 -10.86 0.60
C LYS A 101 -17.95 -10.45 2.03
N ALA A 102 -18.76 -10.84 3.02
CA ALA A 102 -18.49 -10.52 4.42
C ALA A 102 -17.16 -11.12 4.90
N VAL A 103 -16.87 -12.37 4.53
CA VAL A 103 -15.59 -13.02 4.84
C VAL A 103 -14.42 -12.30 4.15
N ALA A 104 -14.55 -12.04 2.83
CA ALA A 104 -13.53 -11.35 2.06
C ALA A 104 -13.24 -9.95 2.61
N PHE A 105 -14.27 -9.17 2.94
CA PHE A 105 -14.12 -7.84 3.50
C PHE A 105 -13.45 -7.85 4.87
N ASN A 106 -13.83 -8.77 5.75
CA ASN A 106 -13.17 -8.91 7.04
C ASN A 106 -11.69 -9.29 6.89
N GLN A 107 -11.36 -10.20 5.97
CA GLN A 107 -9.97 -10.55 5.69
C GLN A 107 -9.19 -9.36 5.13
N ALA A 108 -9.76 -8.59 4.21
CA ALA A 108 -9.13 -7.38 3.67
C ALA A 108 -8.88 -6.33 4.76
N LYS A 109 -9.79 -6.19 5.73
CA LYS A 109 -9.59 -5.32 6.90
C LYS A 109 -8.44 -5.80 7.78
N VAL A 110 -8.35 -7.10 8.04
CA VAL A 110 -7.25 -7.68 8.84
C VAL A 110 -5.91 -7.40 8.17
N ASP A 111 -5.82 -7.63 6.88
CA ASP A 111 -4.61 -7.40 6.07
C ASP A 111 -4.20 -5.90 6.08
N LEU A 112 -5.17 -5.00 5.90
CA LEU A 112 -4.95 -3.55 5.97
C LEU A 112 -4.44 -3.13 7.36
N VAL A 113 -5.05 -3.61 8.45
CA VAL A 113 -4.61 -3.29 9.81
C VAL A 113 -3.20 -3.82 10.06
N ALA A 114 -2.88 -5.01 9.58
CA ALA A 114 -1.55 -5.59 9.69
C ALA A 114 -0.49 -4.69 9.03
N ALA A 115 -0.78 -4.18 7.82
CA ALA A 115 0.12 -3.25 7.12
C ALA A 115 0.33 -1.94 7.90
N VAL A 116 -0.76 -1.34 8.43
CA VAL A 116 -0.69 -0.11 9.23
C VAL A 116 0.13 -0.32 10.50
N MET A 117 -0.15 -1.38 11.25
CA MET A 117 0.52 -1.66 12.52
C MET A 117 2.01 -1.97 12.34
N SER A 118 2.35 -2.73 11.28
CA SER A 118 3.75 -3.02 10.94
C SER A 118 4.55 -1.75 10.64
N ASP A 119 3.96 -0.81 9.90
CA ASP A 119 4.64 0.44 9.55
C ASP A 119 4.81 1.36 10.77
N VAL A 120 3.77 1.52 11.60
CA VAL A 120 3.84 2.34 12.81
C VAL A 120 4.85 1.75 13.80
N ALA A 121 4.87 0.45 13.98
CA ALA A 121 5.83 -0.19 14.87
C ALA A 121 7.27 -0.03 14.39
N SER A 122 7.53 -0.18 13.10
CA SER A 122 8.88 0.02 12.55
C SER A 122 9.36 1.46 12.69
N THR A 123 8.45 2.44 12.59
CA THR A 123 8.77 3.86 12.77
C THR A 123 9.08 4.17 14.23
N GLU A 124 8.29 3.65 15.19
CA GLU A 124 8.55 3.85 16.62
C GLU A 124 9.88 3.23 17.08
N VAL A 125 10.24 2.05 16.56
CA VAL A 125 11.55 1.44 16.85
C VAL A 125 12.70 2.29 16.33
N ASN A 126 12.59 2.87 15.13
CA ASN A 126 13.62 3.75 14.57
C ASN A 126 13.74 5.06 15.33
N ASP A 127 12.66 5.63 15.83
CA ASP A 127 12.68 6.84 16.64
C ASP A 127 13.36 6.58 18.01
N LEU A 128 13.12 5.42 18.62
CA LEU A 128 13.72 5.02 19.88
C LEU A 128 15.23 4.69 19.77
N THR A 129 15.71 4.27 18.59
CA THR A 129 17.15 4.03 18.37
C THR A 129 17.97 5.32 18.22
N ASN A 130 17.32 6.46 18.01
CA ASN A 130 17.96 7.78 17.90
C ASN A 130 17.94 8.58 19.20
N GLU A 131 17.15 8.20 20.20
CA GLU A 131 17.14 8.80 21.54
C GLU A 131 17.52 7.71 22.56
N ASP A 132 18.60 7.96 23.35
CA ASP A 132 19.17 7.10 24.40
C ASP A 132 18.19 6.05 24.96
N LEU A 133 18.43 4.77 24.63
CA LEU A 133 17.70 3.63 25.18
C LEU A 133 18.00 3.47 26.66
N GLY A 134 17.21 4.15 27.50
CA GLY A 134 16.99 3.70 28.87
C GLY A 134 16.31 2.33 28.82
N GLU A 135 16.82 1.36 29.58
CA GLU A 135 16.21 0.03 29.74
C GLU A 135 14.72 0.13 30.05
N GLY A 136 13.86 -0.12 29.06
CA GLY A 136 12.42 -0.15 29.25
C GLY A 136 11.66 -0.37 27.96
N ASP A 137 11.16 -1.59 27.79
CA ASP A 137 10.04 -1.97 26.89
C ASP A 137 10.18 -1.71 25.38
N VAL A 138 11.09 -2.43 24.77
CA VAL A 138 10.93 -2.79 23.36
C VAL A 138 9.70 -3.71 23.28
N LEU A 139 8.61 -3.24 22.65
CA LEU A 139 7.48 -4.10 22.30
C LEU A 139 8.03 -5.30 21.55
N SER A 140 7.98 -6.48 22.16
CA SER A 140 8.45 -7.69 21.53
C SER A 140 7.62 -7.94 20.27
N THR A 141 8.26 -8.44 19.22
CA THR A 141 7.60 -8.82 17.95
C THR A 141 6.45 -9.81 18.18
N GLU A 142 6.42 -10.48 19.32
CA GLU A 142 5.37 -11.40 19.75
C GLU A 142 4.08 -10.68 20.18
N ASP A 143 4.16 -9.49 20.77
CA ASP A 143 2.99 -8.68 21.13
C ASP A 143 2.31 -8.08 19.90
N MET A 144 2.98 -8.04 18.76
CA MET A 144 2.49 -7.55 17.48
C MET A 144 1.89 -8.63 16.59
N SER A 145 1.71 -9.85 17.06
CA SER A 145 0.93 -10.83 16.31
C SER A 145 -0.51 -10.33 16.21
N ILE A 146 -0.79 -9.64 15.12
CA ILE A 146 -2.11 -9.07 14.83
C ILE A 146 -3.05 -10.23 14.54
N ASN A 147 -3.64 -10.74 15.60
CA ASN A 147 -4.71 -11.71 15.46
C ASN A 147 -6.01 -10.98 15.03
N SER A 148 -6.97 -11.74 14.54
CA SER A 148 -8.27 -11.20 14.08
C SER A 148 -9.00 -10.37 15.14
N LYS A 149 -8.73 -10.58 16.44
CA LYS A 149 -9.30 -9.81 17.55
C LYS A 149 -8.75 -8.38 17.62
N VAL A 150 -7.45 -8.22 17.41
CA VAL A 150 -6.83 -6.87 17.34
C VAL A 150 -7.34 -6.12 16.13
N ALA A 151 -7.37 -6.77 14.96
CA ALA A 151 -7.88 -6.17 13.73
C ALA A 151 -9.37 -5.77 13.85
N SER A 152 -10.20 -6.55 14.53
CA SER A 152 -11.61 -6.22 14.74
C SER A 152 -11.84 -5.09 15.75
N SER A 153 -10.92 -4.89 16.70
CA SER A 153 -10.98 -3.81 17.70
C SER A 153 -10.32 -2.50 17.25
N PHE A 154 -9.54 -2.54 16.17
CA PHE A 154 -8.95 -1.33 15.60
C PHE A 154 -10.03 -0.41 15.01
N PRO A 155 -10.04 0.90 15.37
CA PRO A 155 -11.09 1.83 14.95
C PRO A 155 -10.91 2.24 13.49
N ILE A 156 -11.23 1.32 12.56
CA ILE A 156 -11.17 1.58 11.13
C ILE A 156 -12.39 2.39 10.71
N LYS A 157 -12.17 3.55 10.08
CA LYS A 157 -13.17 4.35 9.40
C LYS A 157 -12.64 4.71 8.01
N ASP A 158 -13.54 5.09 7.12
CA ASP A 158 -13.19 5.62 5.80
C ASP A 158 -12.41 4.64 4.90
N ILE A 159 -12.69 3.33 5.05
CA ILE A 159 -12.20 2.31 4.12
C ILE A 159 -12.97 2.42 2.81
N VAL A 160 -12.21 2.49 1.71
CA VAL A 160 -12.76 2.48 0.35
C VAL A 160 -12.45 1.16 -0.32
N THR A 161 -13.47 0.47 -0.82
CA THR A 161 -13.29 -0.71 -1.68
C THR A 161 -12.89 -0.24 -3.08
N VAL A 162 -11.74 -0.73 -3.58
CA VAL A 162 -11.22 -0.41 -4.91
C VAL A 162 -11.34 -1.57 -5.89
N VAL A 163 -11.34 -2.81 -5.39
CA VAL A 163 -11.64 -4.01 -6.19
C VAL A 163 -12.69 -4.83 -5.45
N GLU A 164 -13.72 -5.24 -6.18
CA GLU A 164 -14.73 -6.19 -5.72
C GLU A 164 -15.14 -7.07 -6.89
N ILE A 165 -14.69 -8.31 -6.86
CA ILE A 165 -14.95 -9.32 -7.88
C ILE A 165 -15.42 -10.61 -7.25
N TYR A 166 -16.17 -11.39 -8.01
CA TYR A 166 -16.69 -12.68 -7.55
C TYR A 166 -16.65 -13.72 -8.65
N ARG A 167 -16.69 -14.97 -8.25
CA ARG A 167 -16.98 -16.11 -9.13
C ARG A 167 -17.88 -17.11 -8.43
N GLU A 168 -18.64 -17.83 -9.24
CA GLU A 168 -19.42 -18.95 -8.76
C GLU A 168 -18.57 -20.23 -8.74
N LEU A 169 -18.66 -20.95 -7.65
CA LEU A 169 -18.01 -22.23 -7.45
C LEU A 169 -19.05 -23.36 -7.56
N SER A 170 -18.57 -24.60 -7.65
CA SER A 170 -19.44 -25.77 -7.60
C SER A 170 -20.35 -25.79 -6.37
N ARG A 171 -21.53 -26.38 -6.49
CA ARG A 171 -22.56 -26.51 -5.45
C ARG A 171 -23.14 -25.17 -4.98
N GLY A 172 -23.25 -24.19 -5.85
CA GLY A 172 -23.88 -22.88 -5.57
C GLY A 172 -23.13 -22.00 -4.60
N ARG A 173 -21.85 -22.28 -4.34
CA ARG A 173 -21.00 -21.43 -3.50
C ARG A 173 -20.44 -20.27 -4.32
N TYR A 174 -20.07 -19.20 -3.62
CA TYR A 174 -19.43 -18.03 -4.18
C TYR A 174 -18.06 -17.83 -3.58
N GLU A 175 -17.12 -17.38 -4.38
CA GLU A 175 -15.87 -16.83 -3.94
C GLU A 175 -15.83 -15.34 -4.29
N VAL A 176 -15.45 -14.51 -3.34
CA VAL A 176 -15.32 -13.06 -3.51
C VAL A 176 -13.90 -12.65 -3.18
N GLU A 177 -13.34 -11.76 -3.98
CA GLU A 177 -12.08 -11.08 -3.70
C GLU A 177 -12.33 -9.59 -3.56
N ILE A 178 -11.80 -8.98 -2.50
CA ILE A 178 -11.92 -7.56 -2.19
C ILE A 178 -10.54 -6.98 -1.95
N THR A 179 -10.29 -5.82 -2.53
CA THR A 179 -9.18 -4.95 -2.16
C THR A 179 -9.74 -3.65 -1.63
N VAL A 180 -9.26 -3.23 -0.47
CA VAL A 180 -9.62 -1.99 0.19
C VAL A 180 -8.42 -1.07 0.30
N LYS A 181 -8.67 0.24 0.44
CA LYS A 181 -7.64 1.23 0.76
C LYS A 181 -8.09 2.15 1.88
N MET A 182 -7.13 2.72 2.61
CA MET A 182 -7.32 3.75 3.62
C MET A 182 -6.19 4.76 3.52
N GLU A 183 -6.46 6.04 3.76
CA GLU A 183 -5.45 7.09 3.74
C GLU A 183 -4.41 6.87 4.86
N ALA A 184 -3.11 6.94 4.51
CA ALA A 184 -2.03 6.55 5.40
C ALA A 184 -1.91 7.50 6.61
N ALA A 185 -2.07 8.80 6.41
CA ALA A 185 -2.01 9.79 7.50
C ALA A 185 -3.05 9.50 8.60
N ASP A 186 -4.30 9.24 8.20
CA ASP A 186 -5.38 8.91 9.13
C ASP A 186 -5.16 7.55 9.80
N ALA A 187 -4.69 6.56 9.04
CA ALA A 187 -4.41 5.23 9.55
C ALA A 187 -3.32 5.26 10.63
N LYS A 188 -2.20 5.92 10.37
CA LYS A 188 -1.07 6.10 11.31
C LYS A 188 -1.52 6.81 12.59
N LYS A 189 -2.25 7.91 12.47
CA LYS A 189 -2.78 8.65 13.62
C LYS A 189 -3.65 7.76 14.52
N ARG A 190 -4.55 6.97 13.93
CA ARG A 190 -5.41 6.04 14.68
C ARG A 190 -4.63 4.90 15.31
N ALA A 191 -3.61 4.37 14.62
CA ALA A 191 -2.77 3.31 15.13
C ALA A 191 -1.99 3.76 16.35
N LYS A 192 -1.37 4.95 16.32
CA LYS A 192 -0.66 5.53 17.48
C LYS A 192 -1.59 5.67 18.70
N VAL A 193 -2.80 6.21 18.52
CA VAL A 193 -3.79 6.32 19.61
C VAL A 193 -4.15 4.95 20.18
N PHE A 194 -4.46 4.00 19.30
CA PHE A 194 -4.85 2.64 19.68
C PHE A 194 -3.73 1.93 20.48
N LEU A 195 -2.48 2.03 20.04
CA LEU A 195 -1.33 1.45 20.73
C LEU A 195 -1.13 2.09 22.11
N ASN A 196 -1.22 3.42 22.20
CA ASN A 196 -1.10 4.11 23.47
C ASN A 196 -2.19 3.71 24.47
N ASP A 197 -3.44 3.53 24.01
CA ASP A 197 -4.54 3.08 24.87
C ASP A 197 -4.32 1.64 25.34
N LYS A 198 -3.78 0.77 24.50
CA LYS A 198 -3.41 -0.60 24.88
C LYS A 198 -2.30 -0.63 25.91
N ARG A 199 -1.24 0.19 25.74
CA ARG A 199 -0.16 0.33 26.74
C ARG A 199 -0.68 0.78 28.09
N LYS A 200 -1.50 1.84 28.14
CA LYS A 200 -2.13 2.32 29.37
C LYS A 200 -2.99 1.27 30.05
N ALA A 201 -3.77 0.50 29.27
CA ALA A 201 -4.60 -0.55 29.80
C ALA A 201 -3.79 -1.74 30.34
N ALA A 202 -2.59 -2.00 29.81
CA ALA A 202 -1.68 -3.04 30.34
C ALA A 202 -1.02 -2.61 31.67
N LEU A 203 -0.57 -1.35 31.75
CA LEU A 203 0.03 -0.78 32.97
C LEU A 203 -0.96 -0.70 34.16
N ASN A 204 -2.24 -0.48 33.89
CA ASN A 204 -3.28 -0.43 34.94
C ASN A 204 -3.74 -1.81 35.44
N LYS A 205 -3.26 -2.90 34.88
CA LYS A 205 -3.59 -4.27 35.31
C LYS A 205 -2.56 -4.91 36.24
N ASN A 206 -1.40 -4.26 36.37
CA ASN A 206 -0.34 -4.63 37.33
C ASN A 206 -0.40 -3.72 38.57
#